data_1259136f35235d43f0033ea2288b2a46
#
_entry.id   1259136f35235d43f0033ea2288b2a46
#
_cell.length_a   1.000
_cell.length_b   1.000
_cell.length_c   1.000
_cell.angle_alpha   90.00
_cell.angle_beta   90.00
_cell.angle_gamma   90.00
#
_symmetry.space_group_name_H-M   'P 1'
#
loop_
_entity.id
_entity.type
_entity.pdbx_description
1 polymer ?
#
loop_
_entity_poly.entity_id
_entity_poly.type
_entity_poly.pdbx_seq_one_letter_code
_entity_poly.pdbx_strand_id
1 'polypeptide(L)'
;GYKEQQIPVNSQKTVTIKLTEDSQALEEVVVVGYGTQKKVNLSGSVTSVNVSEMAESRPLTNISTALAGTAPGVQITSSNNIPSNNGDADIKVRGQGTLNNSSPLVIIDGVEGSLNSVSPQDVETVSVLKDAASSAIYGSRAANGVILITTKSGKSGKMKLDYTGYVSFQTLDKPYDVVSDYASYMEYLNEGMTNSNKPAPFSQNVINLWREKSKDPNGLNEYGMPNYLA
;
A
#
# COMPACT_ATOMS: atom_id res chain seq x y z
N GLY A 1 22.46 -19.04 -16.00
CA GLY A 1 22.80 -19.79 -17.22
C GLY A 1 24.26 -20.20 -17.25
N TYR A 2 24.73 -20.73 -18.37
CA TYR A 2 26.12 -21.07 -18.57
C TYR A 2 26.68 -20.16 -19.65
N LYS A 3 28.01 -19.87 -19.57
CA LYS A 3 28.70 -19.10 -20.61
C LYS A 3 28.74 -19.87 -21.92
N GLU A 4 28.46 -19.18 -23.03
CA GLU A 4 28.59 -19.77 -24.35
C GLU A 4 30.04 -20.12 -24.60
N GLN A 5 30.28 -21.39 -24.98
CA GLN A 5 31.61 -21.89 -25.34
C GLN A 5 31.53 -22.50 -26.73
N GLN A 6 32.44 -22.06 -27.62
CA GLN A 6 32.65 -22.66 -28.93
C GLN A 6 33.86 -23.54 -28.85
N ILE A 7 33.67 -24.86 -29.06
CA ILE A 7 34.72 -25.84 -29.01
C ILE A 7 34.89 -26.44 -30.42
N PRO A 8 36.07 -26.31 -31.05
CA PRO A 8 36.32 -26.92 -32.36
C PRO A 8 36.41 -28.44 -32.21
N VAL A 9 35.54 -29.17 -32.88
CA VAL A 9 35.52 -30.63 -32.89
C VAL A 9 36.42 -31.14 -33.99
N ASN A 10 37.73 -31.20 -33.72
CA ASN A 10 38.72 -31.73 -34.66
C ASN A 10 38.73 -33.25 -34.61
N SER A 11 37.83 -33.94 -35.32
CA SER A 11 37.82 -35.42 -35.51
C SER A 11 37.94 -36.25 -34.21
N GLN A 12 37.70 -35.70 -33.07
CA GLN A 12 37.73 -36.38 -31.77
C GLN A 12 36.43 -37.16 -31.54
N LYS A 13 36.57 -38.45 -31.19
CA LYS A 13 35.40 -39.30 -30.91
C LYS A 13 34.66 -38.95 -29.62
N THR A 14 35.27 -38.20 -28.71
CA THR A 14 34.68 -37.80 -27.42
C THR A 14 35.15 -36.39 -27.10
N VAL A 15 34.21 -35.49 -26.85
CA VAL A 15 34.49 -34.12 -26.41
C VAL A 15 33.90 -33.95 -24.99
N THR A 16 34.75 -33.67 -24.02
CA THR A 16 34.36 -33.39 -22.65
C THR A 16 34.18 -31.86 -22.51
N ILE A 17 32.95 -31.43 -22.29
CA ILE A 17 32.62 -30.01 -22.13
C ILE A 17 32.45 -29.72 -20.64
N LYS A 18 33.27 -28.81 -20.11
CA LYS A 18 33.13 -28.30 -18.75
C LYS A 18 32.36 -27.01 -18.82
N LEU A 19 31.11 -27.06 -18.43
CA LEU A 19 30.26 -25.87 -18.39
C LEU A 19 30.69 -24.95 -17.24
N THR A 20 30.91 -23.68 -17.56
CA THR A 20 31.21 -22.65 -16.57
C THR A 20 29.88 -21.86 -16.33
N GLU A 21 29.47 -21.80 -15.09
CA GLU A 21 28.28 -21.01 -14.74
C GLU A 21 28.48 -19.53 -15.10
N ASP A 22 27.50 -18.95 -15.77
CA ASP A 22 27.44 -17.53 -15.99
C ASP A 22 26.71 -16.88 -14.80
N SER A 23 27.48 -16.70 -13.75
CA SER A 23 27.02 -15.90 -12.60
C SER A 23 27.17 -14.41 -12.95
N GLN A 24 26.42 -13.92 -13.93
CA GLN A 24 26.12 -12.52 -13.98
C GLN A 24 25.23 -12.24 -12.78
N ALA A 25 25.82 -11.89 -11.65
CA ALA A 25 25.11 -11.20 -10.60
C ALA A 25 24.57 -9.92 -11.26
N LEU A 26 23.25 -9.84 -11.43
CA LEU A 26 22.59 -8.61 -11.80
C LEU A 26 22.98 -7.60 -10.72
N GLU A 27 23.85 -6.67 -11.09
CA GLU A 27 24.28 -5.61 -10.20
C GLU A 27 23.05 -4.72 -9.95
N GLU A 28 22.32 -5.02 -8.87
CA GLU A 28 21.17 -4.24 -8.47
C GLU A 28 21.67 -2.83 -8.09
N VAL A 29 21.31 -1.87 -8.93
CA VAL A 29 21.64 -0.45 -8.73
C VAL A 29 20.47 0.19 -8.01
N VAL A 30 20.75 0.83 -6.90
CA VAL A 30 19.76 1.54 -6.10
C VAL A 30 19.99 3.04 -6.25
N VAL A 31 18.93 3.79 -6.47
CA VAL A 31 18.97 5.25 -6.45
C VAL A 31 19.12 5.71 -4.99
N VAL A 32 20.17 6.46 -4.71
CA VAL A 32 20.46 7.00 -3.37
C VAL A 32 20.71 8.49 -3.51
N GLY A 33 19.80 9.30 -3.03
CA GLY A 33 19.93 10.76 -3.12
C GLY A 33 19.89 11.27 -4.56
N TYR A 34 20.93 11.97 -4.94
CA TYR A 34 21.06 12.54 -6.28
C TYR A 34 21.86 11.65 -7.25
N GLY A 35 22.09 10.38 -6.90
CA GLY A 35 22.89 9.49 -7.71
C GLY A 35 22.46 8.03 -7.58
N THR A 36 23.04 7.18 -8.46
CA THR A 36 22.84 5.74 -8.42
C THR A 36 24.06 5.07 -7.81
N GLN A 37 23.85 4.15 -6.86
CA GLN A 37 24.91 3.34 -6.28
C GLN A 37 24.55 1.86 -6.34
N LYS A 38 25.58 1.01 -6.46
CA LYS A 38 25.37 -0.43 -6.36
C LYS A 38 24.90 -0.80 -4.96
N LYS A 39 23.88 -1.62 -4.85
CA LYS A 39 23.32 -2.07 -3.56
C LYS A 39 24.38 -2.63 -2.61
N VAL A 40 25.39 -3.32 -3.17
CA VAL A 40 26.51 -3.88 -2.42
C VAL A 40 27.37 -2.81 -1.72
N ASN A 41 27.39 -1.59 -2.25
CA ASN A 41 28.17 -0.48 -1.70
C ASN A 41 27.42 0.36 -0.68
N LEU A 42 26.16 0.04 -0.42
CA LEU A 42 25.34 0.74 0.56
C LEU A 42 25.58 0.14 1.94
N SER A 43 26.24 0.90 2.81
CA SER A 43 26.42 0.53 4.22
C SER A 43 25.14 0.69 5.05
N GLY A 44 24.11 1.29 4.48
CA GLY A 44 22.83 1.57 5.12
C GLY A 44 21.76 0.52 4.86
N SER A 45 20.72 0.48 5.74
CA SER A 45 19.56 -0.38 5.58
C SER A 45 18.61 0.18 4.50
N VAL A 46 18.86 -0.18 3.26
CA VAL A 46 18.04 0.20 2.10
C VAL A 46 17.28 -1.01 1.60
N THR A 47 15.98 -0.84 1.38
CA THR A 47 15.15 -1.85 0.69
C THR A 47 14.71 -1.26 -0.64
N SER A 48 15.01 -1.96 -1.73
CA SER A 48 14.52 -1.61 -3.07
C SER A 48 13.45 -2.62 -3.50
N VAL A 49 12.39 -2.11 -4.08
CA VAL A 49 11.27 -2.88 -4.62
C VAL A 49 11.09 -2.52 -6.09
N ASN A 50 11.16 -3.51 -6.96
CA ASN A 50 10.90 -3.31 -8.39
C ASN A 50 9.38 -3.32 -8.63
N VAL A 51 8.82 -2.13 -8.73
CA VAL A 51 7.37 -1.95 -8.93
C VAL A 51 6.96 -2.32 -10.35
N SER A 52 7.86 -2.15 -11.32
CA SER A 52 7.63 -2.50 -12.71
C SER A 52 7.32 -3.99 -12.88
N GLU A 53 8.14 -4.88 -12.30
CA GLU A 53 7.89 -6.33 -12.32
C GLU A 53 6.62 -6.73 -11.58
N MET A 54 6.33 -6.05 -10.48
CA MET A 54 5.11 -6.32 -9.71
C MET A 54 3.86 -5.90 -10.48
N ALA A 55 3.90 -4.78 -11.20
CA ALA A 55 2.80 -4.30 -12.03
C ALA A 55 2.50 -5.22 -13.21
N GLU A 56 3.50 -5.95 -13.71
CA GLU A 56 3.32 -6.98 -14.74
C GLU A 56 2.64 -8.24 -14.19
N SER A 57 2.90 -8.59 -12.93
CA SER A 57 2.37 -9.81 -12.32
C SER A 57 0.97 -9.63 -11.72
N ARG A 58 0.62 -8.43 -11.27
CA ARG A 58 -0.67 -8.10 -10.67
C ARG A 58 -1.05 -6.64 -10.89
N PRO A 59 -2.34 -6.33 -11.09
CA PRO A 59 -2.78 -4.93 -11.17
C PRO A 59 -2.54 -4.23 -9.84
N LEU A 60 -1.81 -3.12 -9.88
CA LEU A 60 -1.55 -2.26 -8.73
C LEU A 60 -2.43 -1.01 -8.83
N THR A 61 -3.23 -0.77 -7.82
CA THR A 61 -4.11 0.40 -7.76
C THR A 61 -3.37 1.64 -7.26
N ASN A 62 -2.39 1.45 -6.36
CA ASN A 62 -1.54 2.51 -5.83
C ASN A 62 -0.17 1.95 -5.41
N ILE A 63 0.81 2.84 -5.20
CA ILE A 63 2.18 2.45 -4.84
C ILE A 63 2.23 1.86 -3.43
N SER A 64 1.37 2.29 -2.52
CA SER A 64 1.31 1.75 -1.16
C SER A 64 0.98 0.25 -1.16
N THR A 65 0.10 -0.22 -2.06
CA THR A 65 -0.20 -1.66 -2.20
C THR A 65 0.99 -2.46 -2.72
N ALA A 66 1.85 -1.86 -3.52
CA ALA A 66 3.09 -2.50 -3.98
C ALA A 66 4.10 -2.68 -2.83
N LEU A 67 4.19 -1.71 -1.94
CA LEU A 67 5.10 -1.75 -0.79
C LEU A 67 4.60 -2.64 0.34
N ALA A 68 3.28 -2.86 0.44
CA ALA A 68 2.68 -3.66 1.50
C ALA A 68 3.17 -5.11 1.45
N GLY A 69 3.85 -5.53 2.52
CA GLY A 69 4.41 -6.88 2.66
C GLY A 69 5.69 -7.16 1.86
N THR A 70 6.14 -6.23 1.00
CA THR A 70 7.36 -6.41 0.18
C THR A 70 8.57 -5.68 0.75
N ALA A 71 8.37 -4.59 1.47
CA ALA A 71 9.43 -3.81 2.09
C ALA A 71 9.52 -4.09 3.60
N PRO A 72 10.47 -4.91 4.07
CA PRO A 72 10.62 -5.21 5.49
C PRO A 72 10.84 -3.94 6.32
N GLY A 73 10.12 -3.80 7.44
CA GLY A 73 10.20 -2.62 8.31
C GLY A 73 9.42 -1.41 7.82
N VAL A 74 8.60 -1.56 6.80
CA VAL A 74 7.60 -0.58 6.37
C VAL A 74 6.23 -1.09 6.80
N GLN A 75 5.56 -0.34 7.64
CA GLN A 75 4.19 -0.59 8.05
C GLN A 75 3.26 0.28 7.21
N ILE A 76 2.29 -0.34 6.59
CA ILE A 76 1.29 0.33 5.78
C ILE A 76 -0.08 0.00 6.36
N THR A 77 -0.77 1.02 6.80
CA THR A 77 -2.12 0.90 7.34
C THR A 77 -3.06 1.67 6.44
N SER A 78 -3.96 0.96 5.80
CA SER A 78 -5.06 1.60 5.06
C SER A 78 -6.12 2.05 6.05
N SER A 79 -6.39 3.32 6.12
CA SER A 79 -7.42 3.86 7.01
C SER A 79 -8.85 3.57 6.53
N ASN A 80 -9.00 3.26 5.25
CA ASN A 80 -10.29 3.01 4.63
C ASN A 80 -10.23 1.74 3.77
N ASN A 81 -10.87 0.67 4.22
CA ASN A 81 -11.10 -0.54 3.44
C ASN A 81 -12.24 -0.38 2.42
N ILE A 82 -12.49 0.82 1.94
CA ILE A 82 -13.55 1.09 0.97
C ILE A 82 -13.00 0.78 -0.43
N PRO A 83 -13.67 -0.05 -1.23
CA PRO A 83 -13.20 -0.49 -2.55
C PRO A 83 -12.94 0.61 -3.57
N SER A 84 -13.52 1.79 -3.42
CA SER A 84 -13.39 2.88 -4.39
C SER A 84 -12.37 3.93 -3.99
N ASN A 85 -11.60 3.72 -2.93
CA ASN A 85 -10.78 4.79 -2.40
C ASN A 85 -9.34 4.74 -2.91
N ASN A 86 -8.88 5.84 -3.48
CA ASN A 86 -7.47 6.21 -3.57
C ASN A 86 -6.90 6.51 -2.16
N GLY A 87 -7.32 5.72 -1.16
CA GLY A 87 -7.09 5.99 0.25
C GLY A 87 -5.64 6.26 0.54
N ASP A 88 -5.42 7.38 1.21
CA ASP A 88 -4.14 7.69 1.80
C ASP A 88 -3.80 6.58 2.80
N ALA A 89 -2.86 5.73 2.42
CA ALA A 89 -2.33 4.76 3.34
C ALA A 89 -1.39 5.48 4.31
N ASP A 90 -1.59 5.29 5.60
CA ASP A 90 -0.62 5.72 6.61
C ASP A 90 0.61 4.81 6.53
N ILE A 91 1.73 5.39 6.16
CA ILE A 91 2.99 4.67 5.97
C ILE A 91 3.95 5.07 7.07
N LYS A 92 4.49 4.08 7.77
CA LYS A 92 5.50 4.26 8.81
C LYS A 92 6.71 3.40 8.51
N VAL A 93 7.88 4.01 8.60
CA VAL A 93 9.16 3.31 8.45
C VAL A 93 9.75 3.08 9.83
N ARG A 94 9.96 1.80 10.21
CA ARG A 94 10.42 1.38 11.55
C ARG A 94 9.47 1.75 12.70
N GLY A 95 8.18 1.93 12.42
CA GLY A 95 7.17 2.23 13.42
C GLY A 95 7.03 3.73 13.73
N GLN A 96 6.37 4.05 14.83
CA GLN A 96 6.08 5.43 15.22
C GLN A 96 7.19 5.95 16.14
N GLY A 97 8.07 6.79 15.60
CA GLY A 97 9.19 7.38 16.34
C GLY A 97 8.84 8.69 17.07
N THR A 98 7.68 9.28 16.80
CA THR A 98 7.21 10.54 17.38
C THR A 98 5.71 10.54 17.58
N LEU A 99 5.23 11.30 18.57
CA LEU A 99 3.78 11.53 18.78
C LEU A 99 3.16 12.52 17.78
N ASN A 100 4.00 13.26 17.06
CA ASN A 100 3.56 14.18 16.02
C ASN A 100 3.49 13.44 14.66
N ASN A 101 3.78 14.14 13.57
CA ASN A 101 3.81 13.54 12.24
C ASN A 101 4.97 12.53 12.13
N SER A 102 4.65 11.25 11.94
CA SER A 102 5.58 10.14 11.76
C SER A 102 5.67 9.66 10.30
N SER A 103 5.10 10.40 9.36
CA SER A 103 5.13 10.07 7.94
C SER A 103 6.55 10.17 7.39
N PRO A 104 6.99 9.24 6.53
CA PRO A 104 8.28 9.33 5.85
C PRO A 104 8.28 10.45 4.81
N LEU A 105 9.47 10.95 4.50
CA LEU A 105 9.66 11.88 3.40
C LEU A 105 9.58 11.13 2.07
N VAL A 106 8.72 11.58 1.15
CA VAL A 106 8.58 10.99 -0.18
C VAL A 106 9.28 11.88 -1.21
N ILE A 107 10.18 11.28 -1.98
CA ILE A 107 10.92 11.93 -3.05
C ILE A 107 10.65 11.20 -4.36
N ILE A 108 10.21 11.93 -5.36
CA ILE A 108 9.90 11.43 -6.70
C ILE A 108 10.89 12.07 -7.67
N ASP A 109 11.75 11.28 -8.28
CA ASP A 109 12.81 11.73 -9.21
C ASP A 109 13.62 12.94 -8.69
N GLY A 110 13.89 12.94 -7.37
CA GLY A 110 14.66 14.00 -6.70
C GLY A 110 13.83 15.17 -6.15
N VAL A 111 12.52 15.19 -6.40
CA VAL A 111 11.62 16.26 -5.93
C VAL A 111 10.68 15.70 -4.85
N GLU A 112 10.43 16.48 -3.80
CA GLU A 112 9.47 16.13 -2.77
C GLU A 112 8.03 16.06 -3.34
N GLY A 113 7.31 15.00 -3.01
CA GLY A 113 5.96 14.78 -3.52
C GLY A 113 5.12 13.87 -2.63
N SER A 114 3.94 13.51 -3.11
CA SER A 114 3.05 12.55 -2.46
C SER A 114 3.13 11.20 -3.16
N LEU A 115 3.01 10.12 -2.39
CA LEU A 115 3.01 8.76 -2.92
C LEU A 115 1.88 8.53 -3.94
N ASN A 116 0.76 9.21 -3.76
CA ASN A 116 -0.42 9.08 -4.61
C ASN A 116 -0.40 9.98 -5.86
N SER A 117 0.65 10.81 -6.03
CA SER A 117 0.79 11.69 -7.20
C SER A 117 1.32 10.99 -8.45
N VAL A 118 1.81 9.74 -8.31
CA VAL A 118 2.40 8.96 -9.42
C VAL A 118 1.62 7.66 -9.59
N SER A 119 1.33 7.35 -10.85
CA SER A 119 0.71 6.06 -11.21
C SER A 119 1.73 4.91 -11.01
N PRO A 120 1.33 3.77 -10.44
CA PRO A 120 2.21 2.61 -10.30
C PRO A 120 2.82 2.12 -11.63
N GLN A 121 2.11 2.33 -12.74
CA GLN A 121 2.57 1.96 -14.08
C GLN A 121 3.78 2.78 -14.54
N ASP A 122 3.91 4.01 -14.04
CA ASP A 122 5.00 4.94 -14.40
C ASP A 122 6.23 4.74 -13.51
N VAL A 123 6.10 3.97 -12.42
CA VAL A 123 7.19 3.71 -11.49
C VAL A 123 8.04 2.56 -11.96
N GLU A 124 9.37 2.73 -11.93
CA GLU A 124 10.35 1.69 -12.16
C GLU A 124 10.70 1.00 -10.84
N THR A 125 11.19 1.78 -9.87
CA THR A 125 11.61 1.26 -8.56
C THR A 125 11.18 2.17 -7.41
N VAL A 126 10.97 1.57 -6.25
CA VAL A 126 10.81 2.28 -5.00
C VAL A 126 11.88 1.83 -4.02
N SER A 127 12.68 2.76 -3.52
CA SER A 127 13.71 2.50 -2.54
C SER A 127 13.35 3.14 -1.20
N VAL A 128 13.41 2.36 -0.12
CA VAL A 128 13.12 2.84 1.23
C VAL A 128 14.41 2.93 2.03
N LEU A 129 14.79 4.16 2.40
CA LEU A 129 15.93 4.45 3.26
C LEU A 129 15.45 4.45 4.72
N LYS A 130 15.91 3.46 5.47
CA LYS A 130 15.39 3.22 6.82
C LYS A 130 16.29 3.72 7.94
N ASP A 131 17.54 4.01 7.67
CA ASP A 131 18.49 4.47 8.69
C ASP A 131 18.95 5.91 8.46
N ALA A 132 19.48 6.50 9.52
CA ALA A 132 19.96 7.88 9.51
C ALA A 132 21.15 8.09 8.57
N ALA A 133 21.98 7.06 8.38
CA ALA A 133 23.16 7.19 7.52
C ALA A 133 22.77 7.32 6.04
N SER A 134 21.81 6.50 5.58
CA SER A 134 21.31 6.56 4.20
C SER A 134 20.40 7.75 3.95
N SER A 135 19.71 8.26 4.96
CA SER A 135 18.78 9.39 4.85
C SER A 135 19.40 10.76 5.18
N ALA A 136 20.65 10.79 5.66
CA ALA A 136 21.32 12.02 6.13
C ALA A 136 21.34 13.18 5.13
N ILE A 137 21.44 12.87 3.83
CA ILE A 137 21.46 13.88 2.75
C ILE A 137 20.16 14.69 2.64
N TYR A 138 19.05 14.15 3.18
CA TYR A 138 17.74 14.83 3.19
C TYR A 138 17.48 15.63 4.47
N GLY A 139 18.46 15.65 5.39
CA GLY A 139 18.41 16.43 6.62
C GLY A 139 17.39 15.93 7.64
N SER A 140 16.96 16.84 8.53
CA SER A 140 16.07 16.51 9.66
C SER A 140 14.68 15.99 9.24
N ARG A 141 14.20 16.34 8.06
CA ARG A 141 12.92 15.88 7.52
C ARG A 141 12.90 14.38 7.23
N ALA A 142 14.07 13.79 7.06
CA ALA A 142 14.24 12.35 6.82
C ALA A 142 14.30 11.51 8.10
N ALA A 143 14.09 12.10 9.27
CA ALA A 143 14.16 11.41 10.56
C ALA A 143 13.20 10.19 10.65
N ASN A 144 12.06 10.26 9.97
CA ASN A 144 11.06 9.19 9.92
C ASN A 144 11.28 8.23 8.74
N GLY A 145 12.44 8.28 8.08
CA GLY A 145 12.77 7.53 6.87
C GLY A 145 12.42 8.28 5.59
N VAL A 146 12.94 7.77 4.46
CA VAL A 146 12.72 8.35 3.14
C VAL A 146 12.26 7.26 2.18
N ILE A 147 11.27 7.59 1.37
CA ILE A 147 10.80 6.76 0.26
C ILE A 147 11.21 7.46 -1.03
N LEU A 148 12.10 6.82 -1.78
CA LEU A 148 12.55 7.30 -3.08
C LEU A 148 11.78 6.57 -4.17
N ILE A 149 11.12 7.30 -5.02
CA ILE A 149 10.40 6.78 -6.19
C ILE A 149 11.17 7.20 -7.42
N THR A 150 11.54 6.21 -8.23
CA THR A 150 12.15 6.44 -9.53
C THR A 150 11.16 6.05 -10.61
N THR A 151 10.85 7.00 -11.49
CA THR A 151 9.93 6.74 -12.60
C THR A 151 10.68 6.16 -13.80
N LYS A 152 9.91 5.53 -14.70
CA LYS A 152 10.44 4.95 -15.92
C LYS A 152 10.98 6.05 -16.82
N SER A 153 12.24 5.94 -17.19
CA SER A 153 12.90 6.87 -18.12
C SER A 153 12.94 6.31 -19.54
N GLY A 154 12.82 7.19 -20.52
CA GLY A 154 13.01 6.83 -21.92
C GLY A 154 14.44 6.34 -22.18
N LYS A 155 14.59 5.22 -22.91
CA LYS A 155 15.89 4.69 -23.35
C LYS A 155 16.09 5.02 -24.82
N SER A 156 17.32 5.44 -25.20
CA SER A 156 17.66 5.64 -26.60
C SER A 156 17.63 4.29 -27.34
N GLY A 157 17.03 4.24 -28.51
CA GLY A 157 16.88 3.01 -29.29
C GLY A 157 15.68 3.04 -30.23
N LYS A 158 15.24 1.85 -30.64
CA LYS A 158 14.04 1.71 -31.47
C LYS A 158 12.80 2.08 -30.62
N MET A 159 11.88 2.80 -31.24
CA MET A 159 10.59 3.14 -30.60
C MET A 159 9.85 1.86 -30.22
N LYS A 160 9.45 1.76 -28.97
CA LYS A 160 8.55 0.74 -28.43
C LYS A 160 7.23 1.38 -28.10
N LEU A 161 6.16 0.74 -28.52
CA LEU A 161 4.80 1.12 -28.15
C LEU A 161 4.18 -0.06 -27.41
N ASP A 162 3.95 0.12 -26.13
CA ASP A 162 3.32 -0.88 -25.28
C ASP A 162 1.94 -0.35 -24.86
N TYR A 163 0.91 -1.16 -25.02
CA TYR A 163 -0.43 -0.86 -24.55
C TYR A 163 -0.86 -1.90 -23.51
N THR A 164 -1.23 -1.41 -22.33
CA THR A 164 -1.72 -2.26 -21.24
C THR A 164 -3.05 -1.73 -20.76
N GLY A 165 -4.05 -2.61 -20.67
CA GLY A 165 -5.37 -2.26 -20.15
C GLY A 165 -5.86 -3.36 -19.20
N TYR A 166 -6.50 -2.97 -18.10
CA TYR A 166 -7.16 -3.91 -17.20
C TYR A 166 -8.51 -3.36 -16.73
N VAL A 167 -9.40 -4.27 -16.38
CA VAL A 167 -10.68 -3.95 -15.73
C VAL A 167 -10.71 -4.71 -14.41
N SER A 168 -10.98 -4.00 -13.33
CA SER A 168 -11.03 -4.56 -11.99
C SER A 168 -12.39 -4.31 -11.36
N PHE A 169 -12.95 -5.33 -10.74
CA PHE A 169 -14.16 -5.24 -9.92
C PHE A 169 -13.75 -5.48 -8.47
N GLN A 170 -14.02 -4.51 -7.61
CA GLN A 170 -13.75 -4.59 -6.18
C GLN A 170 -15.06 -4.73 -5.43
N THR A 171 -15.15 -5.73 -4.58
CA THR A 171 -16.29 -5.96 -3.69
C THR A 171 -15.80 -6.10 -2.25
N LEU A 172 -16.64 -5.74 -1.29
CA LEU A 172 -16.37 -6.03 0.11
C LEU A 172 -16.47 -7.54 0.33
N ASP A 173 -15.40 -8.16 0.81
CA ASP A 173 -15.37 -9.60 1.10
C ASP A 173 -16.29 -9.95 2.29
N LYS A 174 -16.29 -9.10 3.31
CA LYS A 174 -17.22 -9.18 4.44
C LYS A 174 -17.74 -7.78 4.78
N PRO A 175 -19.00 -7.48 4.46
CA PRO A 175 -19.63 -6.28 4.98
C PRO A 175 -19.68 -6.40 6.52
N TYR A 176 -19.41 -5.30 7.20
CA TYR A 176 -19.59 -5.25 8.64
C TYR A 176 -21.06 -5.51 8.96
N ASP A 177 -21.31 -6.38 9.94
CA ASP A 177 -22.63 -6.49 10.54
C ASP A 177 -22.92 -5.20 11.28
N VAL A 178 -23.57 -4.27 10.60
CA VAL A 178 -24.02 -3.02 11.19
C VAL A 178 -25.43 -3.23 11.75
N VAL A 179 -25.64 -2.76 12.96
CA VAL A 179 -26.98 -2.70 13.54
C VAL A 179 -27.80 -1.68 12.75
N SER A 180 -28.67 -2.16 11.89
CA SER A 180 -29.55 -1.32 11.06
C SER A 180 -30.87 -0.97 11.75
N ASP A 181 -31.21 -1.69 12.83
CA ASP A 181 -32.40 -1.46 13.63
C ASP A 181 -32.07 -0.46 14.76
N TYR A 182 -32.77 0.68 14.75
CA TYR A 182 -32.55 1.75 15.72
C TYR A 182 -32.92 1.35 17.15
N ALA A 183 -33.94 0.49 17.34
CA ALA A 183 -34.31 0.00 18.66
C ALA A 183 -33.18 -0.85 19.28
N SER A 184 -32.56 -1.73 18.50
CA SER A 184 -31.39 -2.50 18.93
C SER A 184 -30.18 -1.61 19.22
N TYR A 185 -29.95 -0.57 18.42
CA TYR A 185 -28.90 0.42 18.68
C TYR A 185 -29.10 1.08 20.05
N MET A 186 -30.34 1.50 20.38
CA MET A 186 -30.67 2.11 21.68
C MET A 186 -30.41 1.12 22.84
N GLU A 187 -30.72 -0.16 22.67
CA GLU A 187 -30.46 -1.20 23.67
C GLU A 187 -28.97 -1.37 23.92
N TYR A 188 -28.16 -1.50 22.87
CA TYR A 188 -26.71 -1.62 23.00
C TYR A 188 -26.08 -0.37 23.63
N LEU A 189 -26.59 0.81 23.27
CA LEU A 189 -26.11 2.05 23.89
C LEU A 189 -26.44 2.11 25.38
N ASN A 190 -27.67 1.72 25.76
CA ASN A 190 -28.08 1.62 27.15
C ASN A 190 -27.20 0.65 27.96
N GLU A 191 -26.94 -0.52 27.38
CA GLU A 191 -26.06 -1.52 27.98
C GLU A 191 -24.62 -0.97 28.18
N GLY A 192 -24.05 -0.37 27.15
CA GLY A 192 -22.71 0.24 27.21
C GLY A 192 -22.62 1.34 28.26
N MET A 193 -23.64 2.20 28.38
CA MET A 193 -23.69 3.26 29.39
C MET A 193 -23.83 2.67 30.78
N THR A 194 -24.71 1.70 30.99
CA THR A 194 -24.91 1.02 32.28
C THR A 194 -23.64 0.32 32.73
N ASN A 195 -22.95 -0.38 31.82
CA ASN A 195 -21.67 -1.03 32.11
C ASN A 195 -20.56 -0.03 32.46
N SER A 196 -20.71 1.23 32.04
CA SER A 196 -19.82 2.35 32.38
C SER A 196 -20.25 3.12 33.63
N ASN A 197 -21.19 2.59 34.41
CA ASN A 197 -21.81 3.26 35.59
C ASN A 197 -22.47 4.60 35.25
N LYS A 198 -23.00 4.76 34.05
CA LYS A 198 -23.75 5.93 33.62
C LYS A 198 -25.24 5.59 33.46
N PRO A 199 -26.15 6.54 33.62
CA PRO A 199 -27.56 6.29 33.43
C PRO A 199 -27.87 5.96 31.96
N ALA A 200 -28.79 5.03 31.76
CA ALA A 200 -29.29 4.66 30.44
C ALA A 200 -29.98 5.86 29.75
N PRO A 201 -29.55 6.28 28.57
CA PRO A 201 -30.11 7.46 27.89
C PRO A 201 -31.52 7.24 27.34
N PHE A 202 -31.90 6.00 27.05
CA PHE A 202 -33.22 5.68 26.47
C PHE A 202 -34.06 4.86 27.45
N SER A 203 -35.32 5.29 27.66
CA SER A 203 -36.25 4.48 28.42
C SER A 203 -36.78 3.30 27.61
N GLN A 204 -37.18 2.23 28.30
CA GLN A 204 -37.70 1.02 27.67
C GLN A 204 -38.96 1.31 26.84
N ASN A 205 -39.78 2.30 27.26
CA ASN A 205 -40.96 2.69 26.51
C ASN A 205 -40.63 3.29 25.15
N VAL A 206 -39.58 4.10 25.07
CA VAL A 206 -39.09 4.68 23.81
C VAL A 206 -38.61 3.59 22.90
N ILE A 207 -37.81 2.64 23.41
CA ILE A 207 -37.28 1.52 22.64
C ILE A 207 -38.42 0.65 22.07
N ASN A 208 -39.41 0.35 22.90
CA ASN A 208 -40.58 -0.42 22.49
C ASN A 208 -41.41 0.30 21.41
N LEU A 209 -41.58 1.60 21.55
CA LEU A 209 -42.25 2.43 20.55
C LEU A 209 -41.54 2.39 19.20
N TRP A 210 -40.22 2.55 19.19
CA TRP A 210 -39.43 2.43 17.98
C TRP A 210 -39.52 1.04 17.35
N ARG A 211 -39.48 -0.03 18.15
CA ARG A 211 -39.62 -1.41 17.68
C ARG A 211 -41.02 -1.68 17.09
N GLU A 212 -42.04 -1.03 17.60
CA GLU A 212 -43.40 -1.12 17.06
C GLU A 212 -43.52 -0.36 15.73
N LYS A 213 -43.05 0.89 15.71
CA LYS A 213 -43.12 1.75 14.51
C LYS A 213 -42.21 1.27 13.37
N SER A 214 -41.08 0.63 13.65
CA SER A 214 -40.21 0.05 12.62
C SER A 214 -40.85 -1.09 11.85
N LYS A 215 -41.95 -1.69 12.37
CA LYS A 215 -42.70 -2.75 11.65
C LYS A 215 -43.50 -2.19 10.47
N ASP A 216 -43.84 -0.88 10.50
CA ASP A 216 -44.48 -0.18 9.40
C ASP A 216 -43.72 1.10 9.06
N PRO A 217 -42.58 0.96 8.32
CA PRO A 217 -41.74 2.10 8.01
C PRO A 217 -42.42 3.14 7.09
N ASN A 218 -43.42 2.73 6.32
CA ASN A 218 -44.18 3.61 5.42
C ASN A 218 -45.40 4.26 6.09
N GLY A 219 -45.71 3.82 7.30
CA GLY A 219 -46.79 4.48 8.09
C GLY A 219 -46.40 5.90 8.47
N LEU A 220 -47.42 6.72 8.72
CA LEU A 220 -47.26 8.08 9.18
C LEU A 220 -47.48 8.14 10.69
N ASN A 221 -46.69 8.97 11.38
CA ASN A 221 -46.89 9.28 12.78
C ASN A 221 -48.04 10.32 12.96
N GLU A 222 -48.33 10.70 14.19
CA GLU A 222 -49.35 11.67 14.52
C GLU A 222 -49.14 13.07 13.91
N TYR A 223 -47.91 13.38 13.48
CA TYR A 223 -47.55 14.62 12.80
C TYR A 223 -47.55 14.50 11.27
N GLY A 224 -47.95 13.36 10.72
CA GLY A 224 -47.97 13.10 9.29
C GLY A 224 -46.59 12.85 8.67
N MET A 225 -45.58 12.57 9.49
CA MET A 225 -44.21 12.21 9.02
C MET A 225 -44.07 10.69 8.99
N PRO A 226 -43.22 10.18 8.07
CA PRO A 226 -42.90 8.74 8.03
C PRO A 226 -42.35 8.24 9.37
N ASN A 227 -42.77 7.05 9.78
CA ASN A 227 -42.33 6.42 11.04
C ASN A 227 -40.84 6.28 11.22
N TYR A 228 -40.06 6.19 10.13
CA TYR A 228 -38.58 6.14 10.18
C TYR A 228 -37.91 7.50 10.49
N LEU A 229 -38.70 8.60 10.54
CA LEU A 229 -38.22 9.93 10.91
C LEU A 229 -38.72 10.38 12.31
N ALA A 230 -39.44 9.52 13.00
CA ALA A 230 -40.04 9.85 14.29
C ALA A 230 -39.10 9.60 15.48
#